data_7aee07ee790faa0d77ef28a957a49b1d
#
_entry.id   7aee07ee790faa0d77ef28a957a49b1d
#
_cell.length_a   1.000
_cell.length_b   1.000
_cell.length_c   1.000
_cell.angle_alpha   90.00
_cell.angle_beta   90.00
_cell.angle_gamma   90.00
#
_symmetry.space_group_name_H-M   'P 1'
#
loop_
_entity.id
_entity.type
_entity.pdbx_description
1 polymer ?
#
loop_
_entity_poly.entity_id
_entity_poly.type
_entity_poly.pdbx_seq_one_letter_code
_entity_poly.pdbx_strand_id
1 'polypeptide(L)'
;MAVSRFTGKTLNRLAFEPLGTKEKVWFTISDEPNEKYLLKMSRPNTGEHWSEYIACQLCVLLGIPCAEYEILPCETAESHVKRMAVVSANLIENGFMMIMGNEFLFQRFPEKYPTPEESKNSREKRHTVSMVKESLTSVLIKPAWNFPDYFMAFDVFCGYLLLDTLISNQDRHHENWAVLYEECSQLYYLCETYDHAASLGRELTPEKRHILLTSKDKGQQLSTFVNKARSELFEYETDKKPLLTIDALKLALSYQDNNVKTYWINKINYLTEYEIQEILNKIKDEIMDKETKEFVLRMILENKKRILENVN
;
A
#
# COMPACT_ATOMS: atom_id res chain seq x y z
N MET A 1 6.93 -12.73 -17.63
CA MET A 1 6.48 -13.07 -16.27
C MET A 1 7.09 -14.38 -15.88
N ALA A 2 7.78 -14.43 -14.76
CA ALA A 2 7.99 -15.71 -14.10
C ALA A 2 6.60 -16.36 -13.91
N VAL A 3 6.46 -17.63 -14.21
CA VAL A 3 5.23 -18.38 -13.95
C VAL A 3 5.02 -18.28 -12.45
N SER A 4 3.84 -17.79 -12.02
CA SER A 4 3.52 -17.70 -10.58
C SER A 4 3.76 -19.06 -9.93
N ARG A 5 4.39 -19.07 -8.77
CA ARG A 5 4.65 -20.31 -8.00
C ARG A 5 3.38 -21.10 -7.67
N PHE A 6 2.22 -20.46 -7.80
CA PHE A 6 0.90 -21.08 -7.58
C PHE A 6 0.32 -21.72 -8.85
N THR A 7 0.94 -21.50 -10.05
CA THR A 7 0.43 -22.07 -11.30
C THR A 7 0.56 -23.59 -11.29
N GLY A 8 -0.56 -24.30 -11.50
CA GLY A 8 -0.61 -25.78 -11.50
C GLY A 8 -0.56 -26.42 -10.11
N LYS A 9 -0.56 -25.64 -9.05
CA LYS A 9 -0.65 -26.15 -7.66
C LYS A 9 -2.10 -26.37 -7.25
N THR A 10 -2.32 -27.40 -6.42
CA THR A 10 -3.62 -27.60 -5.77
C THR A 10 -3.74 -26.65 -4.58
N LEU A 11 -4.76 -25.79 -4.60
CA LEU A 11 -5.05 -24.83 -3.55
C LEU A 11 -6.06 -25.44 -2.55
N ASN A 12 -5.64 -25.62 -1.30
CA ASN A 12 -6.48 -26.13 -0.24
C ASN A 12 -7.07 -24.95 0.53
N ARG A 13 -8.34 -24.64 0.27
CA ARG A 13 -9.05 -23.54 0.91
C ARG A 13 -9.18 -23.79 2.42
N LEU A 14 -8.84 -22.77 3.22
CA LEU A 14 -8.97 -22.79 4.68
C LEU A 14 -10.24 -22.07 5.14
N ALA A 15 -10.34 -20.76 4.85
CA ALA A 15 -11.40 -19.88 5.30
C ALA A 15 -11.59 -18.70 4.37
N PHE A 16 -12.77 -18.06 4.42
CA PHE A 16 -12.95 -16.71 3.90
C PHE A 16 -12.38 -15.69 4.89
N GLU A 17 -11.75 -14.63 4.37
CA GLU A 17 -11.36 -13.49 5.16
C GLU A 17 -12.55 -12.52 5.23
N PRO A 18 -13.15 -12.26 6.41
CA PRO A 18 -14.36 -11.45 6.52
C PRO A 18 -14.10 -9.94 6.43
N LEU A 19 -12.82 -9.50 6.52
CA LEU A 19 -12.48 -8.08 6.56
C LEU A 19 -12.53 -7.43 5.18
N GLY A 20 -13.23 -6.29 5.10
CA GLY A 20 -13.37 -5.49 3.89
C GLY A 20 -14.43 -6.04 2.92
N THR A 21 -14.57 -5.38 1.76
CA THR A 21 -15.66 -5.62 0.78
C THR A 21 -15.28 -6.54 -0.37
N LYS A 22 -14.02 -6.97 -0.47
CA LYS A 22 -13.51 -7.84 -1.52
C LYS A 22 -13.64 -9.31 -1.11
N GLU A 23 -13.79 -10.16 -2.11
CA GLU A 23 -13.68 -11.60 -1.91
C GLU A 23 -12.21 -11.96 -1.61
N LYS A 24 -11.97 -12.47 -0.40
CA LYS A 24 -10.65 -12.86 0.09
C LYS A 24 -10.73 -14.29 0.64
N VAL A 25 -9.74 -15.10 0.32
CA VAL A 25 -9.71 -16.51 0.72
C VAL A 25 -8.33 -16.87 1.24
N TRP A 26 -8.28 -17.41 2.45
CA TRP A 26 -7.09 -18.05 2.98
C TRP A 26 -6.98 -19.47 2.43
N PHE A 27 -5.77 -19.85 2.00
CA PHE A 27 -5.47 -21.20 1.49
C PHE A 27 -4.06 -21.63 1.83
N THR A 28 -3.81 -22.94 1.70
CA THR A 28 -2.45 -23.53 1.66
C THR A 28 -2.24 -24.19 0.32
N ILE A 29 -1.00 -24.49 -0.04
CA ILE A 29 -0.70 -25.34 -1.19
C ILE A 29 -0.25 -26.72 -0.72
N SER A 30 -0.51 -27.74 -1.54
CA SER A 30 -0.25 -29.14 -1.14
C SER A 30 1.20 -29.41 -0.76
N ASP A 31 2.15 -28.70 -1.43
CA ASP A 31 3.57 -28.85 -1.18
C ASP A 31 4.05 -28.07 0.06
N GLU A 32 3.25 -27.10 0.55
CA GLU A 32 3.57 -26.21 1.67
C GLU A 32 2.35 -26.09 2.61
N PRO A 33 1.95 -27.19 3.30
CA PRO A 33 0.70 -27.22 4.05
C PRO A 33 0.71 -26.32 5.31
N ASN A 34 1.88 -25.93 5.78
CA ASN A 34 2.03 -25.06 6.94
C ASN A 34 2.06 -23.57 6.57
N GLU A 35 2.26 -23.25 5.30
CA GLU A 35 2.31 -21.87 4.81
C GLU A 35 0.90 -21.41 4.39
N LYS A 36 0.45 -20.32 4.97
CA LYS A 36 -0.86 -19.71 4.66
C LYS A 36 -0.68 -18.57 3.67
N TYR A 37 -1.58 -18.53 2.72
CA TYR A 37 -1.61 -17.50 1.67
C TYR A 37 -2.99 -16.87 1.63
N LEU A 38 -3.00 -15.55 1.36
CA LEU A 38 -4.23 -14.78 1.17
C LEU A 38 -4.40 -14.47 -0.32
N LEU A 39 -5.47 -15.00 -0.90
CA LEU A 39 -5.92 -14.64 -2.25
C LEU A 39 -6.96 -13.52 -2.14
N LYS A 40 -6.73 -12.42 -2.87
CA LYS A 40 -7.65 -11.28 -2.98
C LYS A 40 -8.12 -11.18 -4.43
N MET A 41 -9.43 -11.37 -4.68
CA MET A 41 -10.01 -11.19 -6.00
C MET A 41 -10.13 -9.73 -6.35
N SER A 42 -9.69 -9.34 -7.56
CA SER A 42 -9.90 -7.99 -8.07
C SER A 42 -11.36 -7.76 -8.45
N ARG A 43 -11.88 -6.56 -8.22
CA ARG A 43 -13.18 -6.16 -8.75
C ARG A 43 -13.17 -6.17 -10.28
N PRO A 44 -14.29 -6.51 -10.94
CA PRO A 44 -14.36 -6.47 -12.40
C PRO A 44 -13.99 -5.09 -12.95
N ASN A 45 -13.28 -5.08 -14.07
CA ASN A 45 -12.87 -3.87 -14.80
C ASN A 45 -11.99 -2.90 -13.97
N THR A 46 -11.28 -3.42 -12.96
CA THR A 46 -10.31 -2.63 -12.19
C THR A 46 -8.90 -3.19 -12.32
N GLY A 47 -7.93 -2.33 -12.03
CA GLY A 47 -6.52 -2.68 -11.99
C GLY A 47 -5.98 -3.03 -10.62
N GLU A 48 -6.81 -3.47 -9.67
CA GLU A 48 -6.41 -3.74 -8.29
C GLU A 48 -5.23 -4.72 -8.19
N HIS A 49 -5.22 -5.77 -9.02
CA HIS A 49 -4.18 -6.79 -9.04
C HIS A 49 -2.82 -6.25 -9.49
N TRP A 50 -2.77 -5.45 -10.56
CA TRP A 50 -1.49 -4.87 -10.96
C TRP A 50 -1.08 -3.68 -10.09
N SER A 51 -2.03 -2.95 -9.45
CA SER A 51 -1.70 -1.90 -8.47
C SER A 51 -0.96 -2.47 -7.26
N GLU A 52 -1.45 -3.56 -6.67
CA GLU A 52 -0.78 -4.25 -5.55
C GLU A 52 0.62 -4.76 -5.96
N TYR A 53 0.71 -5.40 -7.13
CA TYR A 53 1.98 -5.93 -7.62
C TYR A 53 3.01 -4.82 -7.87
N ILE A 54 2.62 -3.75 -8.57
CA ILE A 54 3.53 -2.63 -8.87
C ILE A 54 3.97 -1.93 -7.59
N ALA A 55 3.04 -1.68 -6.66
CA ALA A 55 3.36 -1.10 -5.36
C ALA A 55 4.39 -1.93 -4.59
N CYS A 56 4.21 -3.25 -4.54
CA CYS A 56 5.17 -4.18 -3.93
C CYS A 56 6.55 -4.10 -4.62
N GLN A 57 6.62 -4.11 -5.95
CA GLN A 57 7.90 -4.02 -6.66
C GLN A 57 8.60 -2.66 -6.44
N LEU A 58 7.83 -1.57 -6.33
CA LEU A 58 8.38 -0.25 -5.95
C LEU A 58 8.90 -0.25 -4.52
N CYS A 59 8.21 -0.91 -3.59
CA CYS A 59 8.69 -1.09 -2.22
C CYS A 59 10.07 -1.77 -2.20
N VAL A 60 10.26 -2.84 -2.97
CA VAL A 60 11.55 -3.55 -3.08
C VAL A 60 12.66 -2.60 -3.55
N LEU A 61 12.41 -1.78 -4.58
CA LEU A 61 13.40 -0.81 -5.09
C LEU A 61 13.72 0.28 -4.06
N LEU A 62 12.72 0.73 -3.32
CA LEU A 62 12.87 1.79 -2.32
C LEU A 62 13.39 1.27 -0.96
N GLY A 63 13.41 -0.05 -0.74
CA GLY A 63 13.74 -0.65 0.54
C GLY A 63 12.65 -0.44 1.59
N ILE A 64 11.39 -0.38 1.18
CA ILE A 64 10.22 -0.27 2.06
C ILE A 64 9.70 -1.68 2.37
N PRO A 65 9.57 -2.08 3.65
CA PRO A 65 9.00 -3.37 4.00
C PRO A 65 7.53 -3.47 3.56
N CYS A 66 7.19 -4.48 2.80
CA CYS A 66 5.83 -4.66 2.26
C CYS A 66 5.43 -6.13 2.14
N ALA A 67 4.13 -6.36 2.12
CA ALA A 67 3.57 -7.64 1.69
C ALA A 67 3.99 -7.94 0.25
N GLU A 68 4.46 -9.15 0.01
CA GLU A 68 4.81 -9.60 -1.35
C GLU A 68 3.58 -10.09 -2.08
N TYR A 69 3.41 -9.65 -3.33
CA TYR A 69 2.26 -10.01 -4.15
C TYR A 69 2.65 -10.66 -5.47
N GLU A 70 1.93 -11.73 -5.80
CA GLU A 70 1.93 -12.34 -7.13
C GLU A 70 0.58 -12.18 -7.80
N ILE A 71 0.55 -11.89 -9.11
CA ILE A 71 -0.69 -11.84 -9.88
C ILE A 71 -1.06 -13.26 -10.30
N LEU A 72 -2.31 -13.66 -10.04
CA LEU A 72 -2.85 -14.97 -10.37
C LEU A 72 -4.13 -14.84 -11.18
N PRO A 73 -4.18 -15.35 -12.42
CA PRO A 73 -5.44 -15.55 -13.12
C PRO A 73 -6.27 -16.64 -12.42
N CYS A 74 -7.53 -16.35 -12.11
CA CYS A 74 -8.45 -17.28 -11.47
C CYS A 74 -9.67 -17.51 -12.37
N GLU A 75 -10.13 -18.75 -12.47
CA GLU A 75 -11.41 -19.08 -13.02
C GLU A 75 -12.37 -19.39 -11.87
N THR A 76 -13.52 -18.73 -11.85
CA THR A 76 -14.55 -19.05 -10.87
C THR A 76 -15.35 -20.26 -11.38
N ALA A 77 -15.59 -21.25 -10.52
CA ALA A 77 -16.29 -22.48 -10.88
C ALA A 77 -17.72 -22.23 -11.43
N GLU A 78 -18.32 -21.10 -11.07
CA GLU A 78 -19.72 -20.79 -11.39
C GLU A 78 -19.91 -20.06 -12.73
N SER A 79 -18.91 -19.35 -13.23
CA SER A 79 -19.13 -18.46 -14.38
C SER A 79 -18.18 -18.66 -15.57
N HIS A 80 -17.15 -19.49 -15.48
CA HIS A 80 -16.05 -19.61 -16.45
C HIS A 80 -15.42 -18.25 -16.84
N VAL A 81 -15.72 -17.20 -16.07
CA VAL A 81 -15.16 -15.87 -16.29
C VAL A 81 -13.77 -15.81 -15.67
N LYS A 82 -12.78 -15.52 -16.49
CA LYS A 82 -11.42 -15.26 -16.00
C LYS A 82 -11.42 -13.97 -15.20
N ARG A 83 -11.11 -14.06 -13.92
CA ARG A 83 -10.88 -12.92 -13.03
C ARG A 83 -9.41 -12.88 -12.65
N MET A 84 -8.94 -11.71 -12.30
CA MET A 84 -7.58 -11.53 -11.79
C MET A 84 -7.63 -11.46 -10.28
N ALA A 85 -6.62 -12.04 -9.66
CA ALA A 85 -6.40 -11.97 -8.22
C ALA A 85 -4.94 -11.64 -7.93
N VAL A 86 -4.66 -11.26 -6.69
CA VAL A 86 -3.31 -11.28 -6.12
C VAL A 86 -3.25 -12.26 -4.98
N VAL A 87 -2.08 -12.83 -4.80
CA VAL A 87 -1.77 -13.73 -3.69
C VAL A 87 -0.61 -13.14 -2.91
N SER A 88 -0.75 -13.11 -1.58
CA SER A 88 0.35 -12.77 -0.66
C SER A 88 0.53 -13.88 0.37
N ALA A 89 1.76 -14.04 0.87
CA ALA A 89 2.01 -14.84 2.05
C ALA A 89 1.36 -14.20 3.29
N ASN A 90 1.12 -14.99 4.32
CA ASN A 90 0.72 -14.47 5.62
C ASN A 90 1.83 -13.60 6.21
N LEU A 91 1.48 -12.40 6.63
CA LEU A 91 2.42 -11.47 7.30
C LEU A 91 2.63 -11.81 8.79
N ILE A 92 1.78 -12.67 9.34
CA ILE A 92 1.77 -13.01 10.77
C ILE A 92 2.60 -14.27 10.95
N GLU A 93 3.78 -14.13 11.52
CA GLU A 93 4.64 -15.24 11.91
C GLU A 93 4.10 -15.93 13.17
N ASN A 94 4.52 -17.18 13.43
CA ASN A 94 4.14 -17.90 14.64
C ASN A 94 4.62 -17.15 15.90
N GLY A 95 3.73 -16.97 16.86
CA GLY A 95 4.02 -16.24 18.11
C GLY A 95 3.77 -14.72 18.00
N PHE A 96 3.27 -14.26 16.86
CA PHE A 96 2.84 -12.88 16.68
C PHE A 96 1.33 -12.76 16.50
N MET A 97 0.78 -11.64 16.95
CA MET A 97 -0.60 -11.21 16.67
C MET A 97 -0.56 -9.88 15.91
N MET A 98 -1.34 -9.78 14.83
CA MET A 98 -1.52 -8.54 14.11
C MET A 98 -2.60 -7.69 14.79
N ILE A 99 -2.25 -6.45 15.09
CA ILE A 99 -3.17 -5.44 15.66
C ILE A 99 -3.25 -4.30 14.65
N MET A 100 -4.43 -4.10 14.09
CA MET A 100 -4.64 -3.04 13.10
C MET A 100 -4.52 -1.66 13.72
N GLY A 101 -4.23 -0.65 12.91
CA GLY A 101 -4.02 0.70 13.38
C GLY A 101 -5.20 1.29 14.17
N ASN A 102 -6.46 0.99 13.79
CA ASN A 102 -7.64 1.41 14.56
C ASN A 102 -7.67 0.80 15.97
N GLU A 103 -7.40 -0.49 16.10
CA GLU A 103 -7.32 -1.18 17.38
C GLU A 103 -6.12 -0.68 18.19
N PHE A 104 -4.97 -0.52 17.56
CA PHE A 104 -3.77 -0.04 18.22
C PHE A 104 -3.90 1.39 18.71
N LEU A 105 -4.48 2.30 17.91
CA LEU A 105 -4.75 3.68 18.31
C LEU A 105 -5.74 3.74 19.47
N PHE A 106 -6.80 2.93 19.45
CA PHE A 106 -7.73 2.84 20.59
C PHE A 106 -7.04 2.31 21.84
N GLN A 107 -6.21 1.27 21.75
CA GLN A 107 -5.43 0.76 22.90
C GLN A 107 -4.49 1.80 23.50
N ARG A 108 -3.88 2.64 22.65
CA ARG A 108 -2.95 3.69 23.09
C ARG A 108 -3.66 4.94 23.64
N PHE A 109 -4.82 5.28 23.10
CA PHE A 109 -5.54 6.51 23.39
C PHE A 109 -7.04 6.26 23.61
N PRO A 110 -7.42 5.43 24.60
CA PRO A 110 -8.81 4.99 24.76
C PRO A 110 -9.80 6.15 25.01
N GLU A 111 -9.32 7.26 25.60
CA GLU A 111 -10.16 8.46 25.85
C GLU A 111 -10.27 9.42 24.64
N LYS A 112 -9.42 9.21 23.61
CA LYS A 112 -9.32 10.12 22.46
C LYS A 112 -9.67 9.46 21.13
N TYR A 113 -9.52 8.15 21.02
CA TYR A 113 -9.77 7.41 19.77
C TYR A 113 -10.99 6.51 19.92
N PRO A 114 -11.83 6.36 18.87
CA PRO A 114 -13.04 5.56 18.96
C PRO A 114 -12.71 4.08 19.05
N THR A 115 -13.64 3.32 19.57
CA THR A 115 -13.57 1.86 19.49
C THR A 115 -13.57 1.39 18.02
N PRO A 116 -13.02 0.19 17.72
CA PRO A 116 -13.08 -0.37 16.38
C PRO A 116 -14.51 -0.43 15.81
N GLU A 117 -15.48 -0.74 16.63
CA GLU A 117 -16.91 -0.80 16.25
C GLU A 117 -17.47 0.57 15.87
N GLU A 118 -17.16 1.62 16.63
CA GLU A 118 -17.60 2.99 16.38
C GLU A 118 -16.97 3.59 15.13
N SER A 119 -15.70 3.22 14.84
CA SER A 119 -14.95 3.74 13.70
C SER A 119 -15.20 2.93 12.42
N LYS A 120 -15.86 1.78 12.50
CA LYS A 120 -16.17 0.92 11.37
C LYS A 120 -17.02 1.64 10.32
N ASN A 121 -16.61 1.57 9.06
CA ASN A 121 -17.29 2.18 7.92
C ASN A 121 -17.39 3.72 7.97
N SER A 122 -16.63 4.40 8.84
CA SER A 122 -16.55 5.85 8.86
C SER A 122 -15.14 6.33 8.55
N ARG A 123 -15.05 7.49 7.88
CA ARG A 123 -13.77 8.19 7.73
C ARG A 123 -13.41 8.81 9.06
N GLU A 124 -12.45 8.22 9.78
CA GLU A 124 -12.08 8.65 11.12
C GLU A 124 -11.14 9.86 11.09
N LYS A 125 -11.63 11.01 11.53
CA LYS A 125 -10.89 12.28 11.51
C LYS A 125 -9.76 12.34 12.55
N ARG A 126 -9.88 11.56 13.63
CA ARG A 126 -8.84 11.42 14.66
C ARG A 126 -7.64 10.60 14.18
N HIS A 127 -7.73 9.95 13.00
CA HIS A 127 -6.60 9.34 12.32
C HIS A 127 -5.67 10.42 11.76
N THR A 128 -4.94 11.10 12.65
CA THR A 128 -4.01 12.17 12.30
C THR A 128 -2.58 11.69 12.21
N VAL A 129 -1.75 12.38 11.43
CA VAL A 129 -0.32 12.05 11.29
C VAL A 129 0.40 12.12 12.65
N SER A 130 0.04 13.09 13.50
CA SER A 130 0.63 13.24 14.83
C SER A 130 0.24 12.10 15.78
N MET A 131 -1.01 11.64 15.73
CA MET A 131 -1.47 10.53 16.58
C MET A 131 -0.81 9.21 16.17
N VAL A 132 -0.66 8.94 14.87
CA VAL A 132 0.10 7.79 14.39
C VAL A 132 1.55 7.86 14.86
N LYS A 133 2.21 9.02 14.73
CA LYS A 133 3.58 9.21 15.23
C LYS A 133 3.68 8.91 16.72
N GLU A 134 2.81 9.48 17.53
CA GLU A 134 2.81 9.27 18.98
C GLU A 134 2.60 7.80 19.34
N SER A 135 1.68 7.10 18.66
CA SER A 135 1.41 5.68 18.90
C SER A 135 2.63 4.79 18.58
N LEU A 136 3.40 5.13 17.57
CA LEU A 136 4.57 4.35 17.13
C LEU A 136 5.85 4.61 17.93
N THR A 137 5.84 5.50 18.93
CA THR A 137 7.04 5.83 19.74
C THR A 137 7.64 4.62 20.46
N SER A 138 6.82 3.64 20.87
CA SER A 138 7.25 2.42 21.56
C SER A 138 7.21 1.18 20.68
N VAL A 139 7.04 1.35 19.39
CA VAL A 139 7.03 0.27 18.40
C VAL A 139 8.43 0.10 17.82
N LEU A 140 8.87 -1.13 17.68
CA LEU A 140 10.18 -1.47 17.16
C LEU A 140 10.13 -1.68 15.64
N ILE A 141 11.28 -1.59 15.01
CA ILE A 141 11.52 -2.03 13.64
C ILE A 141 12.03 -3.47 13.68
N LYS A 142 11.55 -4.34 12.79
CA LYS A 142 12.10 -5.70 12.66
C LYS A 142 13.60 -5.62 12.29
N PRO A 143 14.51 -6.29 13.02
CA PRO A 143 15.96 -6.23 12.74
C PRO A 143 16.31 -6.65 11.30
N ALA A 144 15.51 -7.55 10.70
CA ALA A 144 15.71 -8.04 9.34
C ALA A 144 15.53 -6.97 8.25
N TRP A 145 14.95 -5.81 8.55
CA TRP A 145 14.68 -4.77 7.54
C TRP A 145 15.89 -3.89 7.20
N ASN A 146 16.98 -4.02 7.95
CA ASN A 146 18.28 -3.39 7.65
C ASN A 146 18.21 -1.85 7.45
N PHE A 147 17.43 -1.16 8.29
CA PHE A 147 17.45 0.30 8.37
C PHE A 147 18.65 0.80 9.19
N PRO A 148 19.06 2.07 9.05
CA PRO A 148 20.04 2.67 9.92
C PRO A 148 19.64 2.57 11.40
N ASP A 149 20.60 2.39 12.32
CA ASP A 149 20.36 2.20 13.76
C ASP A 149 19.56 3.33 14.43
N TYR A 150 19.58 4.54 13.84
CA TYR A 150 18.83 5.69 14.35
C TYR A 150 17.36 5.73 13.89
N PHE A 151 16.92 4.77 13.04
CA PHE A 151 15.55 4.73 12.57
C PHE A 151 14.60 4.21 13.65
N MET A 152 13.46 4.88 13.77
CA MET A 152 12.33 4.49 14.59
C MET A 152 11.17 4.01 13.69
N ALA A 153 10.17 3.35 14.27
CA ALA A 153 9.04 2.83 13.50
C ALA A 153 8.31 3.91 12.67
N PHE A 154 8.18 5.13 13.20
CA PHE A 154 7.56 6.22 12.44
C PHE A 154 8.42 6.71 11.27
N ASP A 155 9.75 6.57 11.33
CA ASP A 155 10.63 6.87 10.21
C ASP A 155 10.39 5.92 9.03
N VAL A 156 10.14 4.64 9.33
CA VAL A 156 9.73 3.65 8.32
C VAL A 156 8.31 3.95 7.82
N PHE A 157 7.39 4.36 8.69
CA PHE A 157 6.04 4.77 8.30
C PHE A 157 6.05 5.99 7.36
N CYS A 158 7.02 6.92 7.49
CA CYS A 158 7.24 7.97 6.49
C CYS A 158 7.53 7.37 5.10
N GLY A 159 8.24 6.24 5.03
CA GLY A 159 8.42 5.49 3.78
C GLY A 159 7.11 4.95 3.21
N TYR A 160 6.16 4.53 4.05
CA TYR A 160 4.82 4.12 3.61
C TYR A 160 4.06 5.30 2.98
N LEU A 161 4.12 6.49 3.59
CA LEU A 161 3.51 7.70 3.04
C LEU A 161 4.22 8.20 1.76
N LEU A 162 5.52 7.96 1.66
CA LEU A 162 6.29 8.20 0.43
C LEU A 162 5.79 7.33 -0.72
N LEU A 163 5.61 6.02 -0.46
CA LEU A 163 5.00 5.09 -1.42
C LEU A 163 3.59 5.55 -1.79
N ASP A 164 2.73 5.85 -0.80
CA ASP A 164 1.36 6.30 -1.03
C ASP A 164 1.31 7.54 -1.93
N THR A 165 2.26 8.46 -1.75
CA THR A 165 2.37 9.65 -2.61
C THR A 165 2.82 9.28 -4.02
N LEU A 166 3.82 8.38 -4.15
CA LEU A 166 4.39 7.95 -5.42
C LEU A 166 3.36 7.24 -6.30
N ILE A 167 2.51 6.40 -5.70
CA ILE A 167 1.47 5.63 -6.41
C ILE A 167 0.08 6.29 -6.33
N SER A 168 -0.06 7.46 -5.70
CA SER A 168 -1.34 8.12 -5.41
C SER A 168 -2.34 7.18 -4.72
N ASN A 169 -1.91 6.46 -3.70
CA ASN A 169 -2.78 5.63 -2.88
C ASN A 169 -3.73 6.50 -2.06
N GLN A 170 -5.03 6.20 -2.13
CA GLN A 170 -6.08 7.00 -1.49
C GLN A 170 -6.78 6.24 -0.35
N ASP A 171 -6.17 5.17 0.13
CA ASP A 171 -6.83 4.24 1.07
C ASP A 171 -5.96 3.90 2.29
N ARG A 172 -5.03 4.81 2.70
CA ARG A 172 -4.25 4.64 3.93
C ARG A 172 -5.10 4.96 5.16
N HIS A 173 -6.27 4.31 5.30
CA HIS A 173 -7.06 4.41 6.52
C HIS A 173 -6.45 3.58 7.65
N HIS A 174 -6.99 3.71 8.85
CA HIS A 174 -6.43 3.15 10.07
C HIS A 174 -6.41 1.60 10.12
N GLU A 175 -7.14 0.91 9.24
CA GLU A 175 -7.06 -0.56 9.10
C GLU A 175 -6.04 -1.00 8.03
N ASN A 176 -5.45 -0.07 7.27
CA ASN A 176 -4.45 -0.37 6.22
C ASN A 176 -3.01 -0.13 6.68
N TRP A 177 -2.79 -0.16 7.98
CA TRP A 177 -1.50 -0.34 8.63
C TRP A 177 -1.71 -1.08 9.95
N ALA A 178 -0.65 -1.71 10.48
CA ALA A 178 -0.74 -2.54 11.66
C ALA A 178 0.58 -2.55 12.44
N VAL A 179 0.51 -3.08 13.64
CA VAL A 179 1.67 -3.53 14.41
C VAL A 179 1.54 -5.04 14.68
N LEU A 180 2.67 -5.69 14.86
CA LEU A 180 2.76 -7.09 15.25
C LEU A 180 3.17 -7.14 16.72
N TYR A 181 2.33 -7.75 17.56
CA TYR A 181 2.64 -8.00 18.96
C TYR A 181 3.27 -9.37 19.11
N GLU A 182 4.47 -9.43 19.66
CA GLU A 182 5.17 -10.68 19.96
C GLU A 182 4.83 -11.13 21.38
N GLU A 183 4.19 -12.29 21.52
CA GLU A 183 3.70 -12.79 22.81
C GLU A 183 4.83 -13.08 23.81
N CYS A 184 5.96 -13.64 23.34
CA CYS A 184 7.07 -14.03 24.20
C CYS A 184 7.79 -12.84 24.83
N SER A 185 8.05 -11.79 24.06
CA SER A 185 8.78 -10.60 24.51
C SER A 185 7.87 -9.50 25.01
N GLN A 186 6.58 -9.56 24.70
CA GLN A 186 5.58 -8.50 24.91
C GLN A 186 5.95 -7.19 24.21
N LEU A 187 6.62 -7.28 23.07
CA LEU A 187 7.05 -6.14 22.27
C LEU A 187 6.14 -5.96 21.05
N TYR A 188 6.07 -4.72 20.57
CA TYR A 188 5.37 -4.35 19.36
C TYR A 188 6.38 -4.03 18.26
N TYR A 189 6.13 -4.55 17.05
CA TYR A 189 6.90 -4.28 15.85
C TYR A 189 6.00 -3.65 14.79
N LEU A 190 6.52 -2.72 13.99
CA LEU A 190 5.78 -2.22 12.85
C LEU A 190 5.55 -3.37 11.86
N CYS A 191 4.33 -3.49 11.35
CA CYS A 191 4.02 -4.47 10.31
C CYS A 191 4.43 -3.93 8.93
N GLU A 192 4.80 -4.81 8.02
CA GLU A 192 4.98 -4.53 6.60
C GLU A 192 3.77 -3.77 6.05
N THR A 193 3.98 -2.82 5.11
CA THR A 193 2.85 -2.14 4.47
C THR A 193 2.10 -3.07 3.52
N TYR A 194 0.79 -2.94 3.46
CA TYR A 194 -0.11 -3.80 2.69
C TYR A 194 -1.33 -3.02 2.15
N ASP A 195 -2.12 -3.67 1.30
CA ASP A 195 -3.38 -3.19 0.71
C ASP A 195 -3.24 -1.87 -0.06
N HIS A 196 -2.41 -1.90 -1.12
CA HIS A 196 -2.16 -0.77 -2.02
C HIS A 196 -3.05 -0.77 -3.26
N ALA A 197 -4.10 -1.58 -3.29
CA ALA A 197 -4.96 -1.74 -4.45
C ALA A 197 -5.65 -0.43 -4.88
N ALA A 198 -5.86 0.52 -3.96
CA ALA A 198 -6.52 1.81 -4.24
C ALA A 198 -5.59 2.88 -4.84
N SER A 199 -4.73 2.49 -5.77
CA SER A 199 -3.66 3.32 -6.32
C SER A 199 -3.57 3.26 -7.84
N LEU A 200 -2.65 4.02 -8.42
CA LEU A 200 -2.24 4.00 -9.82
C LEU A 200 -3.39 4.16 -10.84
N GLY A 201 -4.50 4.79 -10.44
CA GLY A 201 -5.64 5.00 -11.33
C GLY A 201 -6.37 3.72 -11.74
N ARG A 202 -6.40 2.71 -10.86
CA ARG A 202 -6.98 1.39 -11.09
C ARG A 202 -8.41 1.38 -11.66
N GLU A 203 -9.21 2.39 -11.37
CA GLU A 203 -10.63 2.49 -11.78
C GLU A 203 -10.83 3.31 -13.06
N LEU A 204 -9.75 3.88 -13.62
CA LEU A 204 -9.86 4.68 -14.83
C LEU A 204 -10.15 3.81 -16.05
N THR A 205 -11.06 4.28 -16.91
CA THR A 205 -11.28 3.65 -18.22
C THR A 205 -10.11 3.93 -19.15
N PRO A 206 -9.92 3.12 -20.22
CA PRO A 206 -8.90 3.40 -21.24
C PRO A 206 -9.02 4.80 -21.82
N GLU A 207 -10.23 5.25 -22.15
CA GLU A 207 -10.49 6.58 -22.70
C GLU A 207 -10.04 7.69 -21.74
N LYS A 208 -10.30 7.49 -20.43
CA LYS A 208 -9.88 8.49 -19.43
C LYS A 208 -8.37 8.53 -19.28
N ARG A 209 -7.67 7.38 -19.31
CA ARG A 209 -6.21 7.33 -19.32
C ARG A 209 -5.65 8.05 -20.55
N HIS A 210 -6.19 7.77 -21.73
CA HIS A 210 -5.81 8.44 -22.97
C HIS A 210 -5.95 9.97 -22.87
N ILE A 211 -7.09 10.47 -22.37
CA ILE A 211 -7.31 11.90 -22.15
C ILE A 211 -6.24 12.48 -21.22
N LEU A 212 -5.97 11.83 -20.09
CA LEU A 212 -4.97 12.32 -19.13
C LEU A 212 -3.55 12.38 -19.70
N LEU A 213 -3.21 11.48 -20.63
CA LEU A 213 -1.91 11.45 -21.29
C LEU A 213 -1.77 12.49 -22.42
N THR A 214 -2.87 12.82 -23.13
CA THR A 214 -2.79 13.57 -24.40
C THR A 214 -3.42 14.95 -24.36
N SER A 215 -4.27 15.24 -23.35
CA SER A 215 -5.03 16.51 -23.30
C SER A 215 -4.12 17.73 -23.14
N LYS A 216 -4.43 18.76 -23.92
CA LYS A 216 -3.85 20.11 -23.77
C LYS A 216 -4.58 20.96 -22.73
N ASP A 217 -5.78 20.56 -22.33
CA ASP A 217 -6.52 21.20 -21.24
C ASP A 217 -5.87 20.91 -19.89
N LYS A 218 -5.36 21.94 -19.22
CA LYS A 218 -4.69 21.84 -17.92
C LYS A 218 -5.54 21.11 -16.87
N GLY A 219 -6.86 21.27 -16.90
CA GLY A 219 -7.80 20.61 -15.97
C GLY A 219 -7.89 19.09 -16.18
N GLN A 220 -7.49 18.61 -17.35
CA GLN A 220 -7.54 17.21 -17.77
C GLN A 220 -6.16 16.58 -17.94
N GLN A 221 -5.10 17.24 -17.50
CA GLN A 221 -3.74 16.69 -17.54
C GLN A 221 -3.45 15.77 -16.36
N LEU A 222 -2.51 14.86 -16.55
CA LEU A 222 -2.05 13.92 -15.54
C LEU A 222 -1.57 14.63 -14.27
N SER A 223 -0.83 15.73 -14.38
CA SER A 223 -0.37 16.54 -13.25
C SER A 223 -1.53 17.04 -12.38
N THR A 224 -2.63 17.48 -12.99
CA THR A 224 -3.84 17.90 -12.26
C THR A 224 -4.55 16.70 -11.59
N PHE A 225 -4.52 15.54 -12.23
CA PHE A 225 -5.10 14.32 -11.69
C PHE A 225 -4.37 13.87 -10.41
N VAL A 226 -3.05 13.72 -10.47
CA VAL A 226 -2.25 13.26 -9.31
C VAL A 226 -2.27 14.26 -8.14
N ASN A 227 -2.42 15.57 -8.44
CA ASN A 227 -2.52 16.62 -7.42
C ASN A 227 -3.81 16.56 -6.59
N LYS A 228 -4.78 15.74 -6.96
CA LYS A 228 -6.04 15.58 -6.23
C LYS A 228 -6.05 14.37 -5.30
N ALA A 229 -5.04 13.50 -5.37
CA ALA A 229 -4.97 12.31 -4.54
C ALA A 229 -4.90 12.67 -3.05
N ARG A 230 -5.86 12.13 -2.28
CA ARG A 230 -5.95 12.34 -0.84
C ARG A 230 -5.58 11.06 -0.10
N SER A 231 -4.88 11.23 0.99
CA SER A 231 -4.70 10.19 2.00
C SER A 231 -6.01 10.00 2.80
N GLU A 232 -6.04 9.07 3.72
CA GLU A 232 -7.06 8.98 4.77
C GLU A 232 -6.52 9.47 6.13
N LEU A 233 -5.41 10.23 6.11
CA LEU A 233 -4.81 10.89 7.27
C LEU A 233 -5.22 12.36 7.31
N PHE A 234 -5.43 12.87 8.51
CA PHE A 234 -5.76 14.28 8.76
C PHE A 234 -4.57 15.00 9.42
N GLU A 235 -4.50 16.32 9.32
CA GLU A 235 -3.61 17.14 10.13
C GLU A 235 -4.26 17.38 11.51
N TYR A 236 -5.53 17.80 11.52
CA TYR A 236 -6.32 18.03 12.71
C TYR A 236 -7.68 17.32 12.62
N GLU A 237 -8.22 16.86 13.75
CA GLU A 237 -9.54 16.22 13.82
C GLU A 237 -10.70 17.14 13.40
N THR A 238 -10.47 18.47 13.42
CA THR A 238 -11.44 19.49 12.99
C THR A 238 -11.48 19.68 11.47
N ASP A 239 -10.56 19.10 10.74
CA ASP A 239 -10.47 19.25 9.29
C ASP A 239 -11.69 18.66 8.58
N LYS A 240 -12.14 19.33 7.52
CA LYS A 240 -13.27 18.86 6.71
C LYS A 240 -12.88 17.72 5.75
N LYS A 241 -11.62 17.66 5.35
CA LYS A 241 -11.10 16.70 4.37
C LYS A 241 -9.74 16.19 4.82
N PRO A 242 -9.40 14.95 4.52
CA PRO A 242 -8.06 14.44 4.77
C PRO A 242 -7.03 15.18 3.93
N LEU A 243 -5.77 15.08 4.34
CA LEU A 243 -4.62 15.64 3.65
C LEU A 243 -4.50 15.11 2.22
N LEU A 244 -3.93 15.89 1.32
CA LEU A 244 -3.40 15.34 0.08
C LEU A 244 -2.26 14.37 0.43
N THR A 245 -2.02 13.37 -0.41
CA THR A 245 -0.93 12.38 -0.16
C THR A 245 0.41 13.08 0.02
N ILE A 246 0.70 14.10 -0.80
CA ILE A 246 1.93 14.90 -0.68
C ILE A 246 1.98 15.70 0.63
N ASP A 247 0.85 16.24 1.10
CA ASP A 247 0.80 17.02 2.34
C ASP A 247 0.95 16.11 3.57
N ALA A 248 0.38 14.90 3.52
CA ALA A 248 0.58 13.89 4.57
C ALA A 248 2.07 13.49 4.68
N LEU A 249 2.74 13.27 3.55
CA LEU A 249 4.18 12.99 3.52
C LEU A 249 5.00 14.17 4.05
N LYS A 250 4.71 15.39 3.60
CA LYS A 250 5.41 16.61 4.07
C LYS A 250 5.28 16.79 5.57
N LEU A 251 4.06 16.64 6.09
CA LEU A 251 3.78 16.77 7.51
C LEU A 251 4.51 15.69 8.31
N ALA A 252 4.47 14.42 7.87
CA ALA A 252 5.17 13.34 8.53
C ALA A 252 6.68 13.58 8.59
N LEU A 253 7.29 13.97 7.45
CA LEU A 253 8.71 14.28 7.38
C LEU A 253 9.09 15.55 8.13
N SER A 254 8.17 16.51 8.34
CA SER A 254 8.44 17.69 9.16
C SER A 254 8.66 17.38 10.64
N TYR A 255 8.18 16.23 11.08
CA TYR A 255 8.41 15.72 12.45
C TYR A 255 9.73 14.97 12.60
N GLN A 256 10.51 14.79 11.52
CA GLN A 256 11.70 13.96 11.50
C GLN A 256 12.98 14.77 11.36
N ASP A 257 14.09 14.16 11.77
CA ASP A 257 15.41 14.73 11.59
C ASP A 257 15.80 14.76 10.10
N ASN A 258 16.74 15.65 9.76
CA ASN A 258 17.23 15.81 8.39
C ASN A 258 17.81 14.51 7.81
N ASN A 259 18.38 13.63 8.64
CA ASN A 259 18.93 12.35 8.20
C ASN A 259 17.83 11.43 7.63
N VAL A 260 16.67 11.36 8.29
CA VAL A 260 15.52 10.58 7.83
C VAL A 260 14.95 11.15 6.54
N LYS A 261 14.79 12.50 6.49
CA LYS A 261 14.34 13.18 5.26
C LYS A 261 15.27 12.88 4.09
N THR A 262 16.58 13.09 4.31
CA THR A 262 17.61 12.87 3.29
C THR A 262 17.62 11.41 2.83
N TYR A 263 17.44 10.44 3.74
CA TYR A 263 17.37 9.03 3.41
C TYR A 263 16.25 8.77 2.41
N TRP A 264 15.02 9.19 2.70
CA TRP A 264 13.87 8.94 1.83
C TRP A 264 13.92 9.72 0.52
N ILE A 265 14.40 10.95 0.54
CA ILE A 265 14.60 11.76 -0.68
C ILE A 265 15.65 11.10 -1.59
N ASN A 266 16.74 10.59 -1.06
CA ASN A 266 17.74 9.87 -1.85
C ASN A 266 17.14 8.61 -2.48
N LYS A 267 16.32 7.83 -1.75
CA LYS A 267 15.65 6.66 -2.32
C LYS A 267 14.79 7.03 -3.54
N ILE A 268 14.02 8.09 -3.47
CA ILE A 268 13.23 8.58 -4.60
C ILE A 268 14.10 9.14 -5.71
N ASN A 269 15.15 9.87 -5.38
CA ASN A 269 16.03 10.47 -6.39
C ASN A 269 16.71 9.41 -7.27
N TYR A 270 17.15 8.30 -6.66
CA TYR A 270 17.79 7.18 -7.35
C TYR A 270 16.83 6.27 -8.11
N LEU A 271 15.52 6.30 -7.84
CA LEU A 271 14.53 5.52 -8.60
C LEU A 271 14.50 6.00 -10.06
N THR A 272 14.92 5.20 -10.99
CA THR A 272 15.03 5.54 -12.42
C THR A 272 13.76 5.17 -13.20
N GLU A 273 13.52 5.87 -14.33
CA GLU A 273 12.46 5.51 -15.28
C GLU A 273 12.66 4.08 -15.82
N TYR A 274 13.90 3.67 -16.05
CA TYR A 274 14.24 2.33 -16.51
C TYR A 274 13.77 1.24 -15.51
N GLU A 275 14.04 1.41 -14.22
CA GLU A 275 13.61 0.45 -13.20
C GLU A 275 12.09 0.33 -13.11
N ILE A 276 11.37 1.46 -13.22
CA ILE A 276 9.90 1.46 -13.25
C ILE A 276 9.41 0.72 -14.49
N GLN A 277 10.00 0.99 -15.65
CA GLN A 277 9.65 0.32 -16.91
C GLN A 277 9.89 -1.19 -16.83
N GLU A 278 10.96 -1.64 -16.19
CA GLU A 278 11.25 -3.08 -15.98
C GLU A 278 10.19 -3.75 -15.11
N ILE A 279 9.65 -3.05 -14.09
CA ILE A 279 8.51 -3.56 -13.31
C ILE A 279 7.29 -3.77 -14.24
N LEU A 280 6.96 -2.77 -15.05
CA LEU A 280 5.80 -2.81 -15.93
C LEU A 280 5.95 -3.88 -17.04
N ASN A 281 7.16 -4.07 -17.57
CA ASN A 281 7.48 -5.09 -18.57
C ASN A 281 7.29 -6.52 -18.05
N LYS A 282 7.40 -6.73 -16.74
CA LYS A 282 7.11 -8.05 -16.13
C LYS A 282 5.62 -8.42 -16.17
N ILE A 283 4.72 -7.46 -16.38
CA ILE A 283 3.27 -7.71 -16.48
C ILE A 283 2.93 -7.94 -17.96
N LYS A 284 2.26 -9.05 -18.27
CA LYS A 284 1.83 -9.38 -19.64
C LYS A 284 0.81 -8.39 -20.17
N ASP A 285 0.84 -8.14 -21.49
CA ASP A 285 -0.07 -7.20 -22.13
C ASP A 285 -1.55 -7.62 -22.05
N GLU A 286 -1.85 -8.92 -21.89
CA GLU A 286 -3.21 -9.41 -21.64
C GLU A 286 -3.75 -9.06 -20.25
N ILE A 287 -2.84 -8.73 -19.30
CA ILE A 287 -3.18 -8.34 -17.91
C ILE A 287 -3.24 -6.82 -17.79
N MET A 288 -2.31 -6.14 -18.45
CA MET A 288 -2.17 -4.69 -18.43
C MET A 288 -1.66 -4.23 -19.80
N ASP A 289 -2.53 -3.60 -20.58
CA ASP A 289 -2.22 -3.15 -21.94
C ASP A 289 -1.13 -2.06 -21.96
N LYS A 290 -0.56 -1.82 -23.14
CA LYS A 290 0.56 -0.89 -23.32
C LYS A 290 0.23 0.54 -22.93
N GLU A 291 -1.00 1.00 -23.22
CA GLU A 291 -1.43 2.36 -22.87
C GLU A 291 -1.58 2.51 -21.34
N THR A 292 -2.11 1.50 -20.69
CA THR A 292 -2.19 1.47 -19.23
C THR A 292 -0.78 1.47 -18.59
N LYS A 293 0.17 0.72 -19.14
CA LYS A 293 1.58 0.75 -18.68
C LYS A 293 2.20 2.14 -18.84
N GLU A 294 2.01 2.79 -20.01
CA GLU A 294 2.49 4.15 -20.24
C GLU A 294 1.84 5.15 -19.28
N PHE A 295 0.53 5.04 -19.05
CA PHE A 295 -0.17 5.87 -18.08
C PHE A 295 0.43 5.73 -16.66
N VAL A 296 0.64 4.50 -16.20
CA VAL A 296 1.19 4.24 -14.86
C VAL A 296 2.63 4.73 -14.75
N LEU A 297 3.45 4.50 -15.78
CA LEU A 297 4.82 5.02 -15.84
C LEU A 297 4.83 6.55 -15.67
N ARG A 298 4.04 7.25 -16.49
CA ARG A 298 3.97 8.72 -16.44
C ARG A 298 3.43 9.22 -15.11
N MET A 299 2.47 8.51 -14.52
CA MET A 299 1.91 8.85 -13.21
C MET A 299 2.95 8.76 -12.10
N ILE A 300 3.73 7.68 -12.07
CA ILE A 300 4.81 7.50 -11.09
C ILE A 300 5.89 8.58 -11.27
N LEU A 301 6.30 8.86 -12.50
CA LEU A 301 7.30 9.90 -12.79
C LEU A 301 6.82 11.30 -12.41
N GLU A 302 5.55 11.64 -12.67
CA GLU A 302 4.96 12.92 -12.25
C GLU A 302 4.91 13.03 -10.72
N ASN A 303 4.53 11.96 -10.02
CA ASN A 303 4.56 11.95 -8.56
C ASN A 303 5.98 12.02 -8.00
N LYS A 304 6.94 11.32 -8.61
CA LYS A 304 8.37 11.45 -8.25
C LYS A 304 8.82 12.91 -8.33
N LYS A 305 8.53 13.57 -9.45
CA LYS A 305 8.83 14.99 -9.64
C LYS A 305 8.20 15.85 -8.54
N ARG A 306 6.90 15.65 -8.25
CA ARG A 306 6.18 16.38 -7.18
C ARG A 306 6.84 16.19 -5.81
N ILE A 307 7.25 14.97 -5.46
CA ILE A 307 7.93 14.69 -4.20
C ILE A 307 9.23 15.49 -4.12
N LEU A 308 10.07 15.41 -5.16
CA LEU A 308 11.36 16.12 -5.18
C LEU A 308 11.22 17.65 -5.15
N GLU A 309 10.17 18.22 -5.76
CA GLU A 309 9.89 19.66 -5.76
C GLU A 309 9.34 20.18 -4.42
N ASN A 310 8.65 19.34 -3.64
CA ASN A 310 7.89 19.78 -2.48
C ASN A 310 8.45 19.33 -1.13
N VAL A 311 9.36 18.36 -1.11
CA VAL A 311 9.85 17.74 0.13
C VAL A 311 11.32 18.09 0.42
N ASN A 312 12.03 18.69 -0.53
CA ASN A 312 13.41 19.17 -0.37
C ASN A 312 13.54 20.32 0.64
#